data_f89b794952812fbef82cedd42b377ec4
#
_entry.id   f89b794952812fbef82cedd42b377ec4
#
_cell.length_a   1.000
_cell.length_b   1.000
_cell.length_c   1.000
_cell.angle_alpha   90.00
_cell.angle_beta   90.00
_cell.angle_gamma   90.00
#
_symmetry.space_group_name_H-M   'P 1'
#
loop_
_entity.id
_entity.type
_entity.pdbx_description
1 polymer ?
#
loop_
_entity_poly.entity_id
_entity_poly.type
_entity_poly.pdbx_seq_one_letter_code
_entity_poly.pdbx_strand_id
1 'polypeptide(L)'
;NVENKNLANFNDDFMVSARKFIKGDEDMLNTISYKIKANPPAVAVVNYVANHNTFTLYDAVSYDKKYNQANGENNRDGAVYNYSWNCGAEGDTRKRKINELRKHQIKNALSLVLLSQGVPMIYAGDEMCNSQKGNNNPYCLDNEISWTNWNTTAMAKEILDFTKKLIQFRKQHKILHLSSEPRLMDYKSYGLPDMSYHGSKAWYADFSHFNRHFSVMYCGKYATVDGKEDEADLFIAYNMFWEMIKFGIPSARNKRQWKVVFATDSGFKEPSDGIER
;
A
#
# COMPACT_ATOMS: atom_id res chain seq x y z
N ASN A 1 12.52 -25.96 5.36
CA ASN A 1 11.14 -25.50 5.63
C ASN A 1 10.89 -25.55 7.13
N VAL A 2 10.90 -24.42 7.80
CA VAL A 2 10.51 -24.34 9.21
C VAL A 2 9.02 -23.99 9.24
N GLU A 3 8.15 -24.98 9.37
CA GLU A 3 6.75 -24.79 9.66
C GLU A 3 6.61 -24.35 11.13
N ASN A 4 6.72 -23.06 11.38
CA ASN A 4 6.54 -22.50 12.70
C ASN A 4 5.66 -21.27 12.63
N LYS A 5 4.41 -21.42 13.11
CA LYS A 5 3.41 -20.34 13.15
C LYS A 5 3.82 -19.12 13.98
N ASN A 6 4.89 -19.22 14.77
CA ASN A 6 5.44 -18.13 15.55
C ASN A 6 6.55 -17.35 14.82
N LEU A 7 6.86 -17.74 13.57
CA LEU A 7 7.85 -17.04 12.74
C LEU A 7 7.15 -16.19 11.69
N ALA A 8 7.75 -15.05 11.40
CA ALA A 8 7.35 -14.17 10.31
C ALA A 8 8.58 -13.69 9.55
N ASN A 9 8.48 -13.65 8.22
CA ASN A 9 9.55 -13.18 7.35
C ASN A 9 9.27 -11.75 6.89
N PHE A 10 10.29 -10.89 6.96
CA PHE A 10 10.28 -9.60 6.28
C PHE A 10 10.22 -9.82 4.77
N ASN A 11 9.26 -9.18 4.10
CA ASN A 11 8.98 -9.39 2.68
C ASN A 11 9.60 -8.26 1.84
N ASP A 12 10.92 -8.34 1.63
CA ASP A 12 11.66 -7.40 0.78
C ASP A 12 11.10 -7.36 -0.66
N ASP A 13 10.69 -8.50 -1.18
CA ASP A 13 10.07 -8.60 -2.51
C ASP A 13 8.77 -7.80 -2.61
N PHE A 14 7.97 -7.75 -1.53
CA PHE A 14 6.80 -6.89 -1.47
C PHE A 14 7.20 -5.43 -1.55
N MET A 15 8.18 -5.00 -0.76
CA MET A 15 8.68 -3.62 -0.75
C MET A 15 9.16 -3.20 -2.14
N VAL A 16 10.01 -4.00 -2.78
CA VAL A 16 10.54 -3.70 -4.13
C VAL A 16 9.40 -3.60 -5.14
N SER A 17 8.49 -4.57 -5.15
CA SER A 17 7.36 -4.60 -6.08
C SER A 17 6.39 -3.45 -5.86
N ALA A 18 6.09 -3.13 -4.59
CA ALA A 18 5.22 -2.03 -4.21
C ALA A 18 5.80 -0.68 -4.66
N ARG A 19 7.09 -0.42 -4.39
CA ARG A 19 7.75 0.82 -4.81
C ARG A 19 7.76 0.99 -6.33
N LYS A 20 8.09 -0.07 -7.07
CA LYS A 20 8.06 -0.07 -8.54
C LYS A 20 6.65 0.18 -9.07
N PHE A 21 5.65 -0.49 -8.52
CA PHE A 21 4.26 -0.32 -8.93
C PHE A 21 3.75 1.10 -8.66
N ILE A 22 3.98 1.64 -7.45
CA ILE A 22 3.55 2.99 -7.07
C ILE A 22 4.21 4.06 -7.94
N LYS A 23 5.46 3.85 -8.34
CA LYS A 23 6.18 4.72 -9.27
C LYS A 23 5.63 4.63 -10.70
N GLY A 24 4.89 3.58 -11.05
CA GLY A 24 4.33 3.34 -12.37
C GLY A 24 5.29 2.64 -13.32
N ASP A 25 6.21 1.83 -12.80
CA ASP A 25 7.06 0.97 -13.64
C ASP A 25 6.21 -0.03 -14.44
N GLU A 26 6.71 -0.41 -15.61
CA GLU A 26 6.05 -1.38 -16.49
C GLU A 26 6.14 -2.80 -15.92
N ASP A 27 5.25 -3.69 -16.40
CA ASP A 27 5.22 -5.12 -16.09
C ASP A 27 5.11 -5.45 -14.59
N MET A 28 4.44 -4.59 -13.82
CA MET A 28 4.33 -4.81 -12.37
C MET A 28 3.03 -5.49 -11.94
N LEU A 29 2.00 -5.53 -12.81
CA LEU A 29 0.66 -5.96 -12.40
C LEU A 29 0.59 -7.44 -12.00
N ASN A 30 1.25 -8.32 -12.74
CA ASN A 30 1.31 -9.75 -12.39
C ASN A 30 1.98 -9.95 -11.01
N THR A 31 3.08 -9.24 -10.78
CA THR A 31 3.84 -9.36 -9.54
C THR A 31 3.05 -8.79 -8.37
N ILE A 32 2.53 -7.57 -8.48
CA ILE A 32 1.86 -6.91 -7.35
C ILE A 32 0.51 -7.57 -7.02
N SER A 33 -0.25 -8.02 -8.02
CA SER A 33 -1.50 -8.73 -7.79
C SER A 33 -1.29 -10.04 -7.01
N TYR A 34 -0.22 -10.76 -7.28
CA TYR A 34 0.18 -11.91 -6.48
C TYR A 34 0.58 -11.52 -5.05
N LYS A 35 1.42 -10.48 -4.90
CA LYS A 35 1.96 -10.06 -3.60
C LYS A 35 0.88 -9.56 -2.63
N ILE A 36 -0.14 -8.84 -3.10
CA ILE A 36 -1.21 -8.31 -2.24
C ILE A 36 -2.12 -9.39 -1.64
N LYS A 37 -2.22 -10.57 -2.28
CA LYS A 37 -3.01 -11.68 -1.77
C LYS A 37 -2.18 -12.70 -0.98
N ALA A 38 -0.85 -12.66 -1.08
CA ALA A 38 0.04 -13.66 -0.51
C ALA A 38 -0.10 -13.71 1.03
N ASN A 39 -0.45 -14.88 1.54
CA ASN A 39 -0.55 -15.17 2.97
C ASN A 39 -0.27 -16.67 3.19
N PRO A 40 1.01 -17.09 3.10
CA PRO A 40 1.37 -18.50 3.17
C PRO A 40 1.04 -19.10 4.55
N PRO A 41 0.59 -20.37 4.61
CA PRO A 41 0.10 -20.97 5.86
C PRO A 41 1.23 -21.34 6.83
N ALA A 42 2.46 -21.53 6.33
CA ALA A 42 3.57 -22.06 7.13
C ALA A 42 4.32 -20.99 7.91
N VAL A 43 4.51 -19.81 7.33
CA VAL A 43 5.25 -18.69 7.92
C VAL A 43 4.55 -17.38 7.54
N ALA A 44 4.27 -16.54 8.52
CA ALA A 44 3.67 -15.24 8.23
C ALA A 44 4.60 -14.35 7.41
N VAL A 45 4.04 -13.52 6.54
CA VAL A 45 4.80 -12.51 5.80
C VAL A 45 4.52 -11.12 6.37
N VAL A 46 5.58 -10.35 6.59
CA VAL A 46 5.50 -8.96 7.04
C VAL A 46 5.69 -8.06 5.83
N ASN A 47 4.61 -7.46 5.34
CA ASN A 47 4.60 -6.58 4.18
C ASN A 47 4.85 -5.13 4.59
N TYR A 48 5.75 -4.46 3.89
CA TYR A 48 6.13 -3.07 4.15
C TYR A 48 6.62 -2.37 2.87
N VAL A 49 6.73 -1.07 2.92
CA VAL A 49 7.33 -0.24 1.86
C VAL A 49 8.59 0.49 2.31
N ALA A 50 8.84 0.55 3.63
CA ALA A 50 10.05 1.10 4.22
C ALA A 50 10.43 0.32 5.48
N ASN A 51 11.72 0.25 5.78
CA ASN A 51 12.28 -0.31 7.00
C ASN A 51 13.62 0.40 7.34
N HIS A 52 14.27 -0.03 8.42
CA HIS A 52 15.51 0.58 8.91
C HIS A 52 16.73 0.45 7.97
N ASN A 53 16.67 -0.40 6.95
CA ASN A 53 17.74 -0.62 5.96
C ASN A 53 17.42 0.03 4.59
N THR A 54 16.43 0.91 4.52
CA THR A 54 15.99 1.55 3.28
C THR A 54 15.66 3.02 3.52
N PHE A 55 15.31 3.75 2.47
CA PHE A 55 14.67 5.05 2.64
C PHE A 55 13.41 4.94 3.50
N THR A 56 13.15 5.95 4.35
CA THR A 56 11.81 6.18 4.91
C THR A 56 10.80 6.33 3.77
N LEU A 57 9.53 6.21 4.05
CA LEU A 57 8.50 6.37 3.01
C LEU A 57 8.52 7.78 2.39
N TYR A 58 8.75 8.83 3.21
CA TYR A 58 8.90 10.19 2.69
C TYR A 58 10.12 10.33 1.80
N ASP A 59 11.26 9.75 2.19
CA ASP A 59 12.48 9.81 1.39
C ASP A 59 12.34 9.00 0.09
N ALA A 60 11.61 7.89 0.11
CA ALA A 60 11.34 7.09 -1.08
C ALA A 60 10.54 7.84 -2.17
N VAL A 61 9.80 8.89 -1.80
CA VAL A 61 9.08 9.77 -2.75
C VAL A 61 9.75 11.13 -2.92
N SER A 62 10.94 11.32 -2.32
CA SER A 62 11.64 12.62 -2.31
C SER A 62 13.07 12.56 -2.82
N TYR A 63 13.68 11.38 -2.91
CA TYR A 63 15.07 11.21 -3.30
C TYR A 63 15.22 10.08 -4.32
N ASP A 64 15.95 10.35 -5.41
CA ASP A 64 16.38 9.33 -6.36
C ASP A 64 17.72 8.71 -5.97
N LYS A 65 18.54 9.45 -5.24
CA LYS A 65 19.88 9.05 -4.82
C LYS A 65 20.00 9.01 -3.31
N LYS A 66 20.86 8.11 -2.79
CA LYS A 66 21.19 8.10 -1.38
C LYS A 66 22.20 9.17 -1.02
N TYR A 67 22.11 9.68 0.20
CA TYR A 67 22.96 10.72 0.77
C TYR A 67 23.51 10.26 2.12
N ASN A 68 24.40 9.25 2.11
CA ASN A 68 24.99 8.62 3.30
C ASN A 68 26.33 9.22 3.71
N GLN A 69 26.71 10.40 3.19
CA GLN A 69 28.02 11.01 3.48
C GLN A 69 28.29 11.20 4.97
N ALA A 70 27.22 11.52 5.74
CA ALA A 70 27.31 11.67 7.21
C ALA A 70 27.76 10.41 7.94
N ASN A 71 27.61 9.23 7.33
CA ASN A 71 27.98 7.94 7.92
C ASN A 71 29.52 7.71 7.91
N GLY A 72 30.31 8.55 7.22
CA GLY A 72 31.77 8.42 7.16
C GLY A 72 32.30 7.37 6.16
N GLU A 73 31.42 6.69 5.41
CA GLU A 73 31.74 5.62 4.47
C GLU A 73 31.81 6.09 2.99
N ASN A 74 31.97 7.38 2.77
CA ASN A 74 32.02 8.00 1.43
C ASN A 74 30.81 7.62 0.56
N ASN A 75 29.61 7.52 1.16
CA ASN A 75 28.37 7.16 0.48
C ASN A 75 28.36 5.75 -0.15
N ARG A 76 29.25 4.85 0.28
CA ARG A 76 29.35 3.48 -0.26
C ARG A 76 28.46 2.48 0.47
N ASP A 77 28.09 2.76 1.71
CA ASP A 77 27.24 1.96 2.57
C ASP A 77 25.74 2.06 2.19
N GLY A 78 24.94 1.16 2.75
CA GLY A 78 23.50 1.08 2.50
C GLY A 78 23.13 0.56 1.11
N ALA A 79 21.83 0.43 0.86
CA ALA A 79 21.32 -0.09 -0.39
C ALA A 79 21.72 0.82 -1.60
N VAL A 80 22.14 0.19 -2.69
CA VAL A 80 22.48 0.90 -3.93
C VAL A 80 21.21 1.33 -4.68
N TYR A 81 20.22 0.44 -4.74
CA TYR A 81 18.95 0.68 -5.41
C TYR A 81 17.83 0.85 -4.38
N ASN A 82 17.18 2.00 -4.39
CA ASN A 82 16.09 2.31 -3.45
C ASN A 82 14.70 2.14 -4.07
N TYR A 83 14.60 1.95 -5.39
CA TYR A 83 13.33 1.88 -6.13
C TYR A 83 12.44 3.08 -5.83
N SER A 84 13.07 4.23 -5.60
CA SER A 84 12.45 5.50 -5.22
C SER A 84 12.16 6.38 -6.43
N TRP A 85 11.42 7.45 -6.20
CA TRP A 85 11.15 8.49 -7.18
C TRP A 85 11.00 9.84 -6.48
N ASN A 86 11.81 10.83 -6.84
CA ASN A 86 11.82 12.15 -6.21
C ASN A 86 10.57 13.01 -6.54
N CYS A 87 9.63 12.50 -7.36
CA CYS A 87 8.43 13.20 -7.81
C CYS A 87 8.71 14.53 -8.55
N GLY A 88 9.92 14.68 -9.12
CA GLY A 88 10.32 15.85 -9.91
C GLY A 88 11.12 16.92 -9.16
N ALA A 89 11.58 16.63 -7.93
CA ALA A 89 12.56 17.44 -7.22
C ALA A 89 13.32 16.60 -6.19
N GLU A 90 14.65 16.65 -6.23
CA GLU A 90 15.48 15.95 -5.26
C GLU A 90 15.44 16.65 -3.91
N GLY A 91 15.12 15.90 -2.85
CA GLY A 91 15.02 16.41 -1.48
C GLY A 91 13.82 17.35 -1.24
N ASP A 92 13.95 18.17 -0.20
CA ASP A 92 12.89 19.09 0.18
C ASP A 92 12.60 20.15 -0.89
N THR A 93 11.33 20.48 -1.07
CA THR A 93 10.92 21.48 -2.05
C THR A 93 9.73 22.31 -1.56
N ARG A 94 9.66 23.57 -2.01
CA ARG A 94 8.50 24.44 -1.80
C ARG A 94 7.47 24.37 -2.94
N LYS A 95 7.71 23.56 -3.96
CA LYS A 95 6.80 23.41 -5.09
C LYS A 95 5.54 22.64 -4.68
N ARG A 96 4.42 23.36 -4.58
CA ARG A 96 3.15 22.79 -4.12
C ARG A 96 2.72 21.52 -4.88
N LYS A 97 2.79 21.55 -6.22
CA LYS A 97 2.40 20.40 -7.07
C LYS A 97 3.21 19.15 -6.76
N ILE A 98 4.51 19.29 -6.48
CA ILE A 98 5.38 18.15 -6.12
C ILE A 98 4.99 17.61 -4.75
N ASN A 99 4.77 18.49 -3.75
CA ASN A 99 4.38 18.06 -2.42
C ASN A 99 3.01 17.39 -2.40
N GLU A 100 2.04 17.85 -3.21
CA GLU A 100 0.76 17.16 -3.37
C GLU A 100 0.95 15.77 -4.01
N LEU A 101 1.80 15.64 -5.03
CA LEU A 101 2.12 14.35 -5.62
C LEU A 101 2.80 13.41 -4.62
N ARG A 102 3.79 13.88 -3.86
CA ARG A 102 4.44 13.10 -2.78
C ARG A 102 3.43 12.61 -1.75
N LYS A 103 2.56 13.51 -1.27
CA LYS A 103 1.48 13.16 -0.35
C LYS A 103 0.58 12.07 -0.91
N HIS A 104 0.21 12.17 -2.17
CA HIS A 104 -0.60 11.16 -2.85
C HIS A 104 0.11 9.81 -2.91
N GLN A 105 1.39 9.78 -3.28
CA GLN A 105 2.19 8.56 -3.34
C GLN A 105 2.40 7.92 -1.96
N ILE A 106 2.57 8.70 -0.90
CA ILE A 106 2.63 8.19 0.47
C ILE A 106 1.31 7.50 0.84
N LYS A 107 0.16 8.13 0.55
CA LYS A 107 -1.15 7.51 0.79
C LYS A 107 -1.36 6.24 -0.04
N ASN A 108 -0.91 6.22 -1.29
CA ASN A 108 -0.94 5.01 -2.13
C ASN A 108 -0.13 3.88 -1.51
N ALA A 109 1.08 4.16 -1.03
CA ALA A 109 1.96 3.18 -0.40
C ALA A 109 1.35 2.61 0.89
N LEU A 110 0.86 3.47 1.78
CA LEU A 110 0.20 3.06 3.02
C LEU A 110 -1.07 2.24 2.73
N SER A 111 -1.85 2.63 1.72
CA SER A 111 -3.04 1.88 1.29
C SER A 111 -2.66 0.51 0.76
N LEU A 112 -1.63 0.41 -0.08
CA LEU A 112 -1.19 -0.86 -0.63
C LEU A 112 -0.76 -1.83 0.48
N VAL A 113 0.01 -1.37 1.47
CA VAL A 113 0.43 -2.20 2.61
C VAL A 113 -0.76 -2.62 3.48
N LEU A 114 -1.59 -1.65 3.89
CA LEU A 114 -2.67 -1.89 4.85
C LEU A 114 -3.88 -2.62 4.27
N LEU A 115 -4.06 -2.61 2.95
CA LEU A 115 -5.14 -3.34 2.27
C LEU A 115 -4.70 -4.70 1.70
N SER A 116 -3.42 -5.06 1.80
CA SER A 116 -2.90 -6.37 1.41
C SER A 116 -3.12 -7.42 2.49
N GLN A 117 -3.16 -8.69 2.11
CA GLN A 117 -3.10 -9.81 3.05
C GLN A 117 -1.73 -9.86 3.76
N GLY A 118 -1.56 -10.74 4.74
CA GLY A 118 -0.36 -10.82 5.56
C GLY A 118 -0.31 -9.77 6.67
N VAL A 119 0.84 -9.59 7.29
CA VAL A 119 1.06 -8.68 8.42
C VAL A 119 1.59 -7.34 7.88
N PRO A 120 0.85 -6.24 7.99
CA PRO A 120 1.36 -4.94 7.57
C PRO A 120 2.34 -4.38 8.59
N MET A 121 3.44 -3.79 8.12
CA MET A 121 4.41 -3.05 8.92
C MET A 121 4.56 -1.64 8.39
N ILE A 122 4.52 -0.67 9.28
CA ILE A 122 4.85 0.75 9.03
C ILE A 122 6.14 1.05 9.76
N TYR A 123 7.14 1.60 9.08
CA TYR A 123 8.37 2.06 9.72
C TYR A 123 8.06 3.31 10.54
N ALA A 124 8.55 3.35 11.79
CA ALA A 124 8.23 4.42 12.73
C ALA A 124 8.57 5.81 12.15
N GLY A 125 7.58 6.69 12.11
CA GLY A 125 7.67 8.02 11.53
C GLY A 125 7.15 8.13 10.08
N ASP A 126 6.96 7.04 9.35
CA ASP A 126 6.38 7.09 8.00
C ASP A 126 4.98 7.69 7.99
N GLU A 127 4.20 7.43 9.04
CA GLU A 127 2.88 8.02 9.27
C GLU A 127 2.89 9.54 9.51
N MET A 128 4.08 10.11 9.72
CA MET A 128 4.29 11.54 9.95
C MET A 128 5.25 12.19 8.96
N CYS A 129 5.52 11.52 7.83
CA CYS A 129 6.46 12.00 6.82
C CYS A 129 7.88 12.22 7.38
N ASN A 130 8.37 11.34 8.26
CA ASN A 130 9.72 11.42 8.76
C ASN A 130 10.73 11.26 7.62
N SER A 131 11.74 12.13 7.58
CA SER A 131 12.82 12.11 6.59
C SER A 131 14.15 11.89 7.30
N GLN A 132 14.96 11.02 6.74
CA GLN A 132 16.37 10.82 7.06
C GLN A 132 17.28 11.57 6.07
N LYS A 133 16.71 12.59 5.38
CA LYS A 133 17.40 13.46 4.40
C LYS A 133 18.09 12.67 3.27
N GLY A 134 17.46 11.56 2.85
CA GLY A 134 18.00 10.68 1.81
C GLY A 134 19.13 9.75 2.31
N ASN A 135 19.35 9.65 3.62
CA ASN A 135 20.21 8.63 4.19
C ASN A 135 19.40 7.32 4.37
N ASN A 136 19.81 6.26 3.69
CA ASN A 136 19.12 4.97 3.76
C ASN A 136 19.79 3.96 4.72
N ASN A 137 20.77 4.40 5.52
CA ASN A 137 21.52 3.55 6.45
C ASN A 137 22.03 4.33 7.69
N PRO A 138 21.18 5.06 8.43
CA PRO A 138 21.63 5.99 9.46
C PRO A 138 22.00 5.34 10.81
N TYR A 139 22.25 4.03 10.85
CA TYR A 139 22.46 3.26 12.08
C TYR A 139 23.59 3.76 13.00
N CYS A 140 24.61 4.42 12.42
CA CYS A 140 25.76 4.94 13.14
C CYS A 140 25.60 6.41 13.58
N LEU A 141 24.48 7.03 13.29
CA LEU A 141 24.23 8.45 13.57
C LEU A 141 23.35 8.62 14.80
N ASP A 142 23.77 9.49 15.71
CA ASP A 142 22.99 9.95 16.86
C ASP A 142 22.72 11.46 16.71
N ASN A 143 21.89 11.82 15.72
CA ASN A 143 21.55 13.20 15.40
C ASN A 143 20.21 13.30 14.66
N GLU A 144 19.85 14.50 14.18
CA GLU A 144 18.59 14.77 13.52
C GLU A 144 18.33 13.99 12.22
N ILE A 145 19.34 13.31 11.65
CA ILE A 145 19.15 12.43 10.49
C ILE A 145 18.46 11.13 10.92
N SER A 146 18.89 10.55 12.06
CA SER A 146 18.35 9.28 12.58
C SER A 146 17.18 9.45 13.54
N TRP A 147 17.06 10.62 14.18
CA TRP A 147 15.97 10.86 15.12
C TRP A 147 14.64 11.03 14.41
N THR A 148 13.58 10.50 15.01
CA THR A 148 12.23 10.72 14.50
C THR A 148 11.80 12.17 14.74
N ASN A 149 11.44 12.86 13.68
CA ASN A 149 10.98 14.25 13.78
C ASN A 149 9.50 14.28 14.20
N TRP A 150 9.24 14.81 15.41
CA TRP A 150 7.89 14.97 15.97
C TRP A 150 7.22 16.31 15.59
N ASN A 151 7.94 17.19 14.89
CA ASN A 151 7.36 18.45 14.40
C ASN A 151 6.41 18.17 13.24
N THR A 152 5.11 18.39 13.46
CA THR A 152 4.07 18.06 12.50
C THR A 152 3.74 19.23 11.58
N THR A 153 4.08 19.08 10.30
CA THR A 153 3.56 19.95 9.23
C THR A 153 2.09 19.62 8.94
N ALA A 154 1.41 20.48 8.17
CA ALA A 154 0.04 20.20 7.72
C ALA A 154 -0.04 18.88 6.93
N MET A 155 0.95 18.59 6.07
CA MET A 155 1.06 17.33 5.35
C MET A 155 1.19 16.13 6.29
N ALA A 156 2.08 16.21 7.29
CA ALA A 156 2.29 15.14 8.26
C ALA A 156 1.02 14.83 9.07
N LYS A 157 0.30 15.88 9.50
CA LYS A 157 -0.99 15.70 10.19
C LYS A 157 -2.03 15.00 9.32
N GLU A 158 -2.12 15.38 8.06
CA GLU A 158 -3.04 14.75 7.10
C GLU A 158 -2.70 13.27 6.86
N ILE A 159 -1.41 12.94 6.70
CA ILE A 159 -0.95 11.55 6.54
C ILE A 159 -1.20 10.74 7.82
N LEU A 160 -0.95 11.31 8.99
CA LEU A 160 -1.21 10.65 10.27
C LEU A 160 -2.71 10.33 10.45
N ASP A 161 -3.59 11.28 10.16
CA ASP A 161 -5.05 11.06 10.24
C ASP A 161 -5.51 10.00 9.24
N PHE A 162 -5.02 10.08 8.00
CA PHE A 162 -5.28 9.08 6.97
C PHE A 162 -4.83 7.69 7.42
N THR A 163 -3.62 7.56 7.96
CA THR A 163 -3.06 6.28 8.43
C THR A 163 -3.89 5.70 9.57
N LYS A 164 -4.30 6.51 10.55
CA LYS A 164 -5.16 6.07 11.65
C LYS A 164 -6.50 5.51 11.14
N LYS A 165 -7.15 6.24 10.23
CA LYS A 165 -8.43 5.83 9.62
C LYS A 165 -8.26 4.55 8.82
N LEU A 166 -7.17 4.40 8.08
CA LEU A 166 -6.89 3.22 7.27
C LEU A 166 -6.60 1.97 8.14
N ILE A 167 -5.88 2.13 9.25
CA ILE A 167 -5.68 1.06 10.24
C ILE A 167 -7.03 0.64 10.85
N GLN A 168 -7.88 1.59 11.21
CA GLN A 168 -9.20 1.32 11.73
C GLN A 168 -10.07 0.60 10.68
N PHE A 169 -10.04 1.04 9.43
CA PHE A 169 -10.73 0.39 8.32
C PHE A 169 -10.30 -1.07 8.17
N ARG A 170 -8.98 -1.35 8.14
CA ARG A 170 -8.47 -2.72 8.09
C ARG A 170 -8.97 -3.57 9.26
N LYS A 171 -8.96 -3.04 10.50
CA LYS A 171 -9.43 -3.74 11.70
C LYS A 171 -10.91 -4.08 11.63
N GLN A 172 -11.72 -3.21 11.03
CA GLN A 172 -13.18 -3.42 10.89
C GLN A 172 -13.53 -4.44 9.80
N HIS A 173 -12.65 -4.69 8.83
CA HIS A 173 -12.89 -5.59 7.71
C HIS A 173 -12.01 -6.84 7.78
N LYS A 174 -12.55 -7.92 8.38
CA LYS A 174 -11.84 -9.19 8.56
C LYS A 174 -11.31 -9.78 7.23
N ILE A 175 -12.00 -9.50 6.12
CA ILE A 175 -11.59 -9.98 4.78
C ILE A 175 -10.21 -9.47 4.34
N LEU A 176 -9.69 -8.40 4.93
CA LEU A 176 -8.36 -7.85 4.65
C LEU A 176 -7.23 -8.52 5.46
N HIS A 177 -7.58 -9.39 6.44
CA HIS A 177 -6.61 -10.08 7.28
C HIS A 177 -7.03 -11.53 7.55
N LEU A 178 -7.24 -12.27 6.47
CA LEU A 178 -7.60 -13.68 6.53
C LEU A 178 -6.46 -14.51 7.14
N SER A 179 -6.81 -15.66 7.73
CA SER A 179 -5.84 -16.63 8.26
C SER A 179 -5.09 -17.42 7.16
N SER A 180 -5.56 -17.34 5.93
CA SER A 180 -4.97 -18.03 4.78
C SER A 180 -5.11 -17.20 3.50
N GLU A 181 -4.29 -17.53 2.51
CA GLU A 181 -4.32 -16.86 1.20
C GLU A 181 -5.65 -17.07 0.48
N PRO A 182 -6.23 -16.01 -0.14
CA PRO A 182 -7.39 -16.13 -1.02
C PRO A 182 -7.15 -17.09 -2.19
N ARG A 183 -8.16 -17.89 -2.52
CA ARG A 183 -8.08 -18.96 -3.54
C ARG A 183 -8.50 -18.52 -4.93
N LEU A 184 -9.07 -17.33 -5.08
CA LEU A 184 -9.61 -16.78 -6.33
C LEU A 184 -10.75 -17.64 -6.91
N MET A 185 -11.53 -18.30 -6.07
CA MET A 185 -12.64 -19.18 -6.49
C MET A 185 -13.78 -19.18 -5.49
N ASP A 186 -14.96 -19.53 -5.96
CA ASP A 186 -16.14 -19.74 -5.13
C ASP A 186 -16.19 -21.18 -4.56
N TYR A 187 -15.33 -21.46 -3.56
CA TYR A 187 -15.22 -22.79 -2.94
C TYR A 187 -16.25 -23.05 -1.84
N LYS A 188 -17.10 -22.06 -1.51
CA LYS A 188 -18.18 -22.19 -0.53
C LYS A 188 -19.58 -22.03 -1.14
N SER A 189 -19.68 -21.91 -2.46
CA SER A 189 -20.95 -21.68 -3.20
C SER A 189 -21.72 -20.43 -2.72
N TYR A 190 -21.00 -19.34 -2.49
CA TYR A 190 -21.59 -18.05 -2.10
C TYR A 190 -22.02 -17.20 -3.28
N GLY A 191 -21.80 -17.66 -4.52
CA GLY A 191 -22.11 -16.99 -5.77
C GLY A 191 -21.04 -16.01 -6.27
N LEU A 192 -19.96 -15.83 -5.49
CA LEU A 192 -18.79 -15.00 -5.84
C LEU A 192 -17.51 -15.67 -5.32
N PRO A 193 -16.37 -15.51 -6.02
CA PRO A 193 -15.08 -15.92 -5.50
C PRO A 193 -14.72 -15.11 -4.24
N ASP A 194 -13.88 -15.68 -3.38
CA ASP A 194 -13.37 -15.00 -2.19
C ASP A 194 -12.61 -13.72 -2.54
N MET A 195 -11.89 -13.73 -3.65
CA MET A 195 -11.20 -12.58 -4.23
C MET A 195 -11.24 -12.67 -5.75
N SER A 196 -11.32 -11.55 -6.44
CA SER A 196 -11.28 -11.48 -7.91
C SER A 196 -10.60 -10.22 -8.39
N TYR A 197 -10.03 -10.29 -9.62
CA TYR A 197 -9.39 -9.16 -10.27
C TYR A 197 -10.28 -8.58 -11.37
N HIS A 198 -10.21 -7.26 -11.51
CA HIS A 198 -10.98 -6.51 -12.50
C HIS A 198 -10.10 -5.39 -13.09
N GLY A 199 -10.57 -4.77 -14.14
CA GLY A 199 -9.93 -3.63 -14.80
C GLY A 199 -10.96 -2.60 -15.26
N SER A 200 -10.78 -2.06 -16.46
CA SER A 200 -11.77 -1.17 -17.10
C SER A 200 -13.11 -1.87 -17.36
N LYS A 201 -13.10 -3.19 -17.35
CA LYS A 201 -14.32 -4.04 -17.40
C LYS A 201 -14.38 -4.90 -16.16
N ALA A 202 -15.58 -5.04 -15.57
CA ALA A 202 -15.81 -5.98 -14.49
C ALA A 202 -15.46 -7.41 -14.93
N TRP A 203 -14.87 -8.20 -14.05
CA TRP A 203 -14.46 -9.59 -14.25
C TRP A 203 -13.35 -9.79 -15.30
N TYR A 204 -12.75 -8.72 -15.78
CA TYR A 204 -11.65 -8.76 -16.73
C TYR A 204 -10.52 -7.84 -16.27
N ALA A 205 -9.41 -8.43 -15.84
CA ALA A 205 -8.18 -7.72 -15.53
C ALA A 205 -7.20 -7.87 -16.69
N ASP A 206 -6.71 -6.76 -17.19
CA ASP A 206 -5.66 -6.73 -18.20
C ASP A 206 -4.32 -6.56 -17.52
N PHE A 207 -3.52 -7.61 -17.51
CA PHE A 207 -2.16 -7.64 -16.94
C PHE A 207 -1.07 -7.51 -18.01
N SER A 208 -1.39 -6.87 -19.14
CA SER A 208 -0.40 -6.59 -20.18
C SER A 208 0.73 -5.69 -19.66
N HIS A 209 1.89 -5.81 -20.30
CA HIS A 209 3.14 -5.14 -19.91
C HIS A 209 3.00 -3.63 -19.69
N PHE A 210 2.22 -2.95 -20.53
CA PHE A 210 2.05 -1.48 -20.48
C PHE A 210 0.96 -1.00 -19.53
N ASN A 211 0.14 -1.92 -18.99
CA ASN A 211 -0.92 -1.54 -18.09
C ASN A 211 -0.39 -1.25 -16.68
N ARG A 212 -0.97 -0.24 -15.99
CA ARG A 212 -0.57 0.20 -14.64
C ARG A 212 -1.78 0.36 -13.73
N HIS A 213 -2.91 -0.27 -14.08
CA HIS A 213 -4.11 -0.21 -13.27
C HIS A 213 -4.80 -1.56 -13.20
N PHE A 214 -5.36 -1.87 -12.08
CA PHE A 214 -6.24 -3.02 -11.85
C PHE A 214 -7.08 -2.77 -10.60
N SER A 215 -8.07 -3.60 -10.39
CA SER A 215 -8.85 -3.58 -9.15
C SER A 215 -9.09 -4.97 -8.62
N VAL A 216 -9.38 -5.01 -7.33
CA VAL A 216 -9.62 -6.22 -6.57
C VAL A 216 -10.98 -6.12 -5.90
N MET A 217 -11.77 -7.17 -6.01
CA MET A 217 -12.97 -7.33 -5.19
C MET A 217 -12.77 -8.47 -4.20
N TYR A 218 -13.09 -8.23 -2.95
CA TYR A 218 -13.19 -9.23 -1.89
C TYR A 218 -14.65 -9.47 -1.54
N CYS A 219 -15.07 -10.73 -1.46
CA CYS A 219 -16.37 -11.11 -0.99
C CYS A 219 -16.34 -11.28 0.54
N GLY A 220 -16.99 -10.38 1.27
CA GLY A 220 -16.98 -10.34 2.73
C GLY A 220 -17.48 -11.62 3.41
N LYS A 221 -18.34 -12.41 2.76
CA LYS A 221 -18.80 -13.69 3.30
C LYS A 221 -17.69 -14.69 3.64
N TYR A 222 -16.54 -14.58 2.98
CA TYR A 222 -15.40 -15.48 3.24
C TYR A 222 -14.62 -15.13 4.51
N ALA A 223 -14.84 -13.95 5.07
CA ALA A 223 -14.24 -13.53 6.34
C ALA A 223 -14.89 -14.17 7.56
N THR A 224 -16.04 -14.82 7.40
CA THR A 224 -16.80 -15.41 8.49
C THR A 224 -16.70 -16.94 8.46
N VAL A 225 -16.77 -17.58 9.64
CA VAL A 225 -16.62 -19.05 9.75
C VAL A 225 -17.74 -19.77 9.01
N ASP A 226 -18.99 -19.29 9.16
CA ASP A 226 -20.19 -19.94 8.63
C ASP A 226 -20.91 -19.12 7.55
N GLY A 227 -20.32 -18.00 7.09
CA GLY A 227 -20.97 -17.07 6.16
C GLY A 227 -22.24 -16.40 6.72
N LYS A 228 -22.47 -16.50 8.03
CA LYS A 228 -23.68 -15.99 8.70
C LYS A 228 -23.59 -14.49 9.00
N GLU A 229 -22.40 -13.99 9.29
CA GLU A 229 -22.19 -12.55 9.42
C GLU A 229 -22.14 -11.93 8.03
N ASP A 230 -22.86 -10.85 7.83
CA ASP A 230 -22.99 -10.20 6.55
C ASP A 230 -21.94 -9.08 6.40
N GLU A 231 -20.65 -9.47 6.40
CA GLU A 231 -19.56 -8.53 6.18
C GLU A 231 -19.65 -7.90 4.77
N ALA A 232 -19.26 -6.64 4.66
CA ALA A 232 -19.31 -5.91 3.42
C ALA A 232 -18.32 -6.49 2.40
N ASP A 233 -18.72 -6.52 1.13
CA ASP A 233 -17.76 -6.72 0.03
C ASP A 233 -16.93 -5.47 -0.12
N LEU A 234 -15.66 -5.62 -0.47
CA LEU A 234 -14.74 -4.51 -0.72
C LEU A 234 -14.31 -4.51 -2.18
N PHE A 235 -14.32 -3.33 -2.79
CA PHE A 235 -13.75 -3.11 -4.11
C PHE A 235 -12.63 -2.07 -3.99
N ILE A 236 -11.41 -2.45 -4.36
CA ILE A 236 -10.20 -1.62 -4.25
C ILE A 236 -9.63 -1.41 -5.65
N ALA A 237 -9.61 -0.18 -6.12
CA ALA A 237 -9.06 0.20 -7.41
C ALA A 237 -7.67 0.83 -7.24
N TYR A 238 -6.70 0.32 -7.98
CA TYR A 238 -5.32 0.81 -8.03
C TYR A 238 -5.07 1.40 -9.42
N ASN A 239 -4.80 2.70 -9.48
CA ASN A 239 -4.42 3.39 -10.69
C ASN A 239 -3.06 4.08 -10.50
N MET A 240 -2.01 3.49 -11.07
CA MET A 240 -0.66 4.07 -11.11
C MET A 240 -0.33 4.64 -12.49
N PHE A 241 -1.34 4.75 -13.35
CA PHE A 241 -1.24 5.45 -14.63
C PHE A 241 -1.41 6.97 -14.40
N TRP A 242 -0.86 7.79 -15.25
CA TRP A 242 -0.91 9.26 -15.12
C TRP A 242 -2.23 9.89 -15.58
N GLU A 243 -3.14 9.10 -16.13
CA GLU A 243 -4.47 9.53 -16.56
C GLU A 243 -5.57 8.92 -15.71
N MET A 244 -6.76 9.54 -15.76
CA MET A 244 -7.96 8.97 -15.14
C MET A 244 -8.38 7.70 -15.85
N ILE A 245 -8.65 6.66 -15.09
CA ILE A 245 -9.13 5.37 -15.59
C ILE A 245 -10.54 5.12 -15.04
N LYS A 246 -11.44 4.69 -15.93
CA LYS A 246 -12.74 4.18 -15.52
C LYS A 246 -12.62 2.71 -15.19
N PHE A 247 -13.07 2.32 -14.00
CA PHE A 247 -13.10 0.92 -13.58
C PHE A 247 -14.48 0.31 -13.75
N GLY A 248 -14.52 -0.91 -14.27
CA GLY A 248 -15.72 -1.73 -14.30
C GLY A 248 -15.98 -2.35 -12.92
N ILE A 249 -17.01 -1.91 -12.24
CA ILE A 249 -17.38 -2.40 -10.91
C ILE A 249 -18.42 -3.52 -11.07
N PRO A 250 -18.22 -4.73 -10.49
CA PRO A 250 -19.21 -5.78 -10.47
C PRO A 250 -20.50 -5.36 -9.76
N SER A 251 -21.62 -5.99 -10.11
CA SER A 251 -22.87 -5.80 -9.37
C SER A 251 -22.69 -6.23 -7.91
N ALA A 252 -23.15 -5.42 -6.98
CA ALA A 252 -23.14 -5.76 -5.58
C ALA A 252 -24.12 -6.88 -5.26
N ARG A 253 -23.79 -7.72 -4.25
CA ARG A 253 -24.68 -8.80 -3.79
C ARG A 253 -25.96 -8.26 -3.18
N ASN A 254 -27.04 -9.07 -3.23
CA ASN A 254 -28.25 -8.85 -2.48
C ASN A 254 -28.90 -7.46 -2.69
N LYS A 255 -28.85 -6.92 -3.90
CA LYS A 255 -29.38 -5.58 -4.23
C LYS A 255 -28.72 -4.44 -3.43
N ARG A 256 -27.52 -4.65 -2.86
CA ARG A 256 -26.75 -3.61 -2.20
C ARG A 256 -26.21 -2.60 -3.22
N GLN A 257 -25.70 -1.50 -2.70
CA GLN A 257 -25.05 -0.47 -3.51
C GLN A 257 -23.59 -0.32 -3.08
N TRP A 258 -22.71 -0.08 -4.04
CA TRP A 258 -21.35 0.31 -3.76
C TRP A 258 -21.30 1.73 -3.20
N LYS A 259 -20.48 1.94 -2.20
CA LYS A 259 -20.23 3.25 -1.60
C LYS A 259 -18.73 3.52 -1.59
N VAL A 260 -18.34 4.73 -2.04
CA VAL A 260 -16.95 5.16 -1.92
C VAL A 260 -16.66 5.47 -0.45
N VAL A 261 -15.64 4.81 0.12
CA VAL A 261 -15.22 5.02 1.51
C VAL A 261 -14.07 6.00 1.58
N PHE A 262 -13.09 5.86 0.69
CA PHE A 262 -11.98 6.80 0.59
C PHE A 262 -11.32 6.76 -0.80
N ALA A 263 -10.57 7.81 -1.10
CA ALA A 263 -9.63 7.85 -2.20
C ALA A 263 -8.35 8.56 -1.73
N THR A 264 -7.20 8.20 -2.29
CA THR A 264 -5.91 8.71 -1.82
C THR A 264 -5.69 10.19 -2.16
N ASP A 265 -6.40 10.73 -3.13
CA ASP A 265 -6.42 12.15 -3.48
C ASP A 265 -7.28 12.99 -2.53
N SER A 266 -8.46 12.50 -2.14
CA SER A 266 -9.47 13.24 -1.38
C SER A 266 -9.67 12.76 0.07
N GLY A 267 -8.99 11.66 0.46
CA GLY A 267 -9.10 11.09 1.81
C GLY A 267 -10.37 10.27 2.05
N PHE A 268 -10.69 10.05 3.32
CA PHE A 268 -11.91 9.35 3.73
C PHE A 268 -13.14 10.24 3.55
N LYS A 269 -14.21 9.64 3.01
CA LYS A 269 -15.50 10.30 2.82
C LYS A 269 -16.31 10.25 4.11
N GLU A 270 -17.00 11.34 4.41
CA GLU A 270 -17.95 11.34 5.51
C GLU A 270 -19.19 10.48 5.15
N PRO A 271 -19.89 9.89 6.15
CA PRO A 271 -21.04 9.02 5.88
C PRO A 271 -22.20 9.66 5.11
N SER A 272 -22.26 11.00 5.09
CA SER A 272 -23.26 11.79 4.39
C SER A 272 -22.97 12.04 2.91
N ASP A 273 -21.75 11.79 2.46
CA ASP A 273 -21.35 12.06 1.07
C ASP A 273 -21.92 10.95 0.17
N GLY A 274 -23.06 11.23 -0.44
CA GLY A 274 -23.68 10.36 -1.44
C GLY A 274 -22.75 10.10 -2.63
N ILE A 275 -22.89 8.95 -3.26
CA ILE A 275 -22.16 8.62 -4.49
C ILE A 275 -22.87 9.38 -5.63
N GLU A 276 -22.20 10.37 -6.24
CA GLU A 276 -22.53 10.76 -7.60
C GLU A 276 -22.06 9.64 -8.55
N ARG A 277 -22.98 9.16 -9.38
CA ARG A 277 -22.75 8.08 -10.36
C ARG A 277 -22.05 8.60 -11.61
#